data_2eea3cd95f88a8b2abc9fbd4fad9724a
#
_entry.id   2eea3cd95f88a8b2abc9fbd4fad9724a
#
_cell.length_a   1.000
_cell.length_b   1.000
_cell.length_c   1.000
_cell.angle_alpha   90.00
_cell.angle_beta   90.00
_cell.angle_gamma   90.00
#
_symmetry.space_group_name_H-M   'P 1'
#
loop_
_entity.id
_entity.type
_entity.pdbx_description
1 polymer ?
#
loop_
_entity_poly.entity_id
_entity_poly.type
_entity_poly.pdbx_seq_one_letter_code
_entity_poly.pdbx_strand_id
1 'polypeptide(L)'
;MEQRLGEIVREAGQLVLQAKNIADSVSQKGSPRDLVTQYDTKVQELLRRLLAEAFPQYGFFGEEEKYHDIQDKEGFFIVDPIDGTTNFVRGLHHSAISVGLYVAGRIESAAVYNPYYDELFTAGRGRGSRLNGRTLKMLPVAMEESMVLFGSAIYYRETIPATVRMVQELFPVTLDFRRGGSAALDLCYLAAGGGDVFFETCLQPWDYAAGSLIVTEAGGVVTALDGTDLRLTEPCSVAAGNPINHPQLIDTAKRILQEPDMKGRIK
;
A
#
# COMPACT_ATOMS: atom_id res chain seq x y z
N MET A 1 20.73 0.62 2.91
CA MET A 1 19.36 0.91 3.38
C MET A 1 18.42 -0.24 3.05
N GLU A 2 18.09 -0.53 1.79
CA GLU A 2 17.08 -1.52 1.36
C GLU A 2 17.34 -2.93 1.90
N GLN A 3 18.61 -3.38 1.89
CA GLN A 3 18.97 -4.69 2.45
C GLN A 3 18.62 -4.76 3.94
N ARG A 4 18.98 -3.74 4.72
CA ARG A 4 18.72 -3.73 6.17
C ARG A 4 17.23 -3.62 6.47
N LEU A 5 16.46 -2.83 5.70
CA LEU A 5 15.00 -2.82 5.79
C LEU A 5 14.41 -4.21 5.50
N GLY A 6 14.90 -4.87 4.46
CA GLY A 6 14.49 -6.24 4.12
C GLY A 6 14.73 -7.26 5.24
N GLU A 7 15.88 -7.18 5.92
CA GLU A 7 16.18 -8.01 7.08
C GLU A 7 15.20 -7.74 8.23
N ILE A 8 14.93 -6.47 8.53
CA ILE A 8 14.02 -6.03 9.60
C ILE A 8 12.58 -6.52 9.34
N VAL A 9 12.03 -6.33 8.13
CA VAL A 9 10.65 -6.77 7.85
C VAL A 9 10.53 -8.29 7.82
N ARG A 10 11.58 -9.02 7.42
CA ARG A 10 11.60 -10.49 7.53
C ARG A 10 11.62 -10.97 8.97
N GLU A 11 12.41 -10.34 9.85
CA GLU A 11 12.42 -10.63 11.28
C GLU A 11 11.03 -10.40 11.89
N ALA A 12 10.42 -9.28 11.60
CA ALA A 12 9.07 -8.96 12.06
C ALA A 12 8.01 -9.93 11.51
N GLY A 13 8.16 -10.40 10.26
CA GLY A 13 7.28 -11.38 9.63
C GLY A 13 7.23 -12.73 10.33
N GLN A 14 8.26 -13.08 11.12
CA GLN A 14 8.22 -14.31 11.93
C GLN A 14 7.12 -14.25 12.99
N LEU A 15 6.77 -13.08 13.52
CA LEU A 15 5.65 -12.95 14.44
C LEU A 15 4.31 -13.22 13.76
N VAL A 16 4.17 -12.81 12.49
CA VAL A 16 2.97 -13.07 11.68
C VAL A 16 2.81 -14.57 11.42
N LEU A 17 3.89 -15.26 11.05
CA LEU A 17 3.87 -16.72 10.79
C LEU A 17 3.64 -17.55 12.06
N GLN A 18 4.08 -17.06 13.21
CA GLN A 18 3.91 -17.74 14.50
C GLN A 18 2.56 -17.45 15.15
N ALA A 19 1.74 -16.59 14.55
CA ALA A 19 0.45 -16.19 15.11
C ALA A 19 -0.49 -17.39 15.26
N LYS A 20 -1.12 -17.48 16.44
CA LYS A 20 -2.10 -18.52 16.79
C LYS A 20 -3.33 -17.86 17.39
N ASN A 21 -4.48 -18.51 17.20
CA ASN A 21 -5.76 -18.06 17.75
C ASN A 21 -6.05 -16.58 17.44
N ILE A 22 -5.76 -16.17 16.20
CA ILE A 22 -5.83 -14.77 15.76
C ILE A 22 -7.24 -14.22 16.00
N ALA A 23 -8.27 -14.99 15.69
CA ALA A 23 -9.67 -14.60 15.87
C ALA A 23 -10.02 -14.23 17.33
N ASP A 24 -9.36 -14.85 18.31
CA ASP A 24 -9.60 -14.59 19.74
C ASP A 24 -8.96 -13.26 20.21
N SER A 25 -8.06 -12.70 19.43
CA SER A 25 -7.33 -11.47 19.73
C SER A 25 -7.83 -10.25 18.97
N VAL A 26 -8.91 -10.40 18.20
CA VAL A 26 -9.48 -9.32 17.38
C VAL A 26 -10.19 -8.29 18.26
N SER A 27 -9.88 -7.03 18.07
CA SER A 27 -10.61 -5.88 18.58
C SER A 27 -10.96 -4.90 17.45
N GLN A 28 -11.75 -3.88 17.75
CA GLN A 28 -12.19 -2.87 16.79
C GLN A 28 -11.64 -1.51 17.18
N LYS A 29 -11.01 -0.79 16.25
CA LYS A 29 -10.42 0.54 16.51
C LYS A 29 -11.47 1.65 16.60
N GLY A 30 -12.40 1.71 15.70
CA GLY A 30 -13.38 2.82 15.63
C GLY A 30 -14.67 2.41 14.95
N SER A 31 -14.67 1.33 14.21
CA SER A 31 -15.83 0.76 13.56
C SER A 31 -15.77 -0.77 13.56
N PRO A 32 -16.91 -1.48 13.37
CA PRO A 32 -16.92 -2.95 13.27
C PRO A 32 -16.09 -3.51 12.10
N ARG A 33 -15.60 -2.65 11.23
CA ARG A 33 -14.83 -3.01 10.02
C ARG A 33 -13.34 -2.72 10.16
N ASP A 34 -12.98 -1.93 11.16
CA ASP A 34 -11.60 -1.54 11.46
C ASP A 34 -11.05 -2.49 12.52
N LEU A 35 -10.47 -3.60 12.04
CA LEU A 35 -9.97 -4.67 12.88
C LEU A 35 -8.52 -4.43 13.25
N VAL A 36 -8.19 -4.75 14.48
CA VAL A 36 -6.82 -4.83 14.97
C VAL A 36 -6.67 -6.09 15.81
N THR A 37 -5.50 -6.69 15.76
CA THR A 37 -5.15 -7.83 16.60
C THR A 37 -4.00 -7.48 17.53
N GLN A 38 -3.76 -8.29 18.56
CA GLN A 38 -2.56 -8.14 19.38
C GLN A 38 -1.26 -8.27 18.56
N TYR A 39 -1.33 -8.87 17.37
CA TYR A 39 -0.16 -9.06 16.50
C TYR A 39 0.21 -7.76 15.78
N ASP A 40 -0.74 -6.95 15.37
CA ASP A 40 -0.48 -5.63 14.77
C ASP A 40 0.37 -4.80 15.73
N THR A 41 -0.03 -4.71 17.00
CA THR A 41 0.73 -3.99 18.05
C THR A 41 2.12 -4.60 18.27
N LYS A 42 2.23 -5.94 18.40
CA LYS A 42 3.51 -6.62 18.64
C LYS A 42 4.49 -6.45 17.48
N VAL A 43 3.99 -6.58 16.24
CA VAL A 43 4.81 -6.40 15.03
C VAL A 43 5.28 -4.94 14.96
N GLN A 44 4.39 -3.97 15.23
CA GLN A 44 4.76 -2.57 15.23
C GLN A 44 5.81 -2.23 16.30
N GLU A 45 5.68 -2.72 17.53
CA GLU A 45 6.67 -2.53 18.59
C GLU A 45 8.03 -3.10 18.22
N LEU A 46 8.06 -4.29 17.61
CA LEU A 46 9.29 -4.89 17.11
C LEU A 46 9.92 -4.05 16.00
N LEU A 47 9.14 -3.63 15.00
CA LEU A 47 9.60 -2.78 13.90
C LEU A 47 10.16 -1.46 14.44
N ARG A 48 9.45 -0.80 15.36
CA ARG A 48 9.91 0.44 16.00
C ARG A 48 11.30 0.27 16.63
N ARG A 49 11.48 -0.79 17.43
CA ARG A 49 12.74 -1.07 18.11
C ARG A 49 13.86 -1.32 17.10
N LEU A 50 13.66 -2.21 16.13
CA LEU A 50 14.67 -2.58 15.14
C LEU A 50 15.05 -1.41 14.23
N LEU A 51 14.07 -0.58 13.83
CA LEU A 51 14.31 0.61 13.01
C LEU A 51 15.06 1.68 13.80
N ALA A 52 14.72 1.92 15.08
CA ALA A 52 15.43 2.88 15.92
C ALA A 52 16.87 2.45 16.22
N GLU A 53 17.12 1.15 16.41
CA GLU A 53 18.47 0.58 16.59
C GLU A 53 19.31 0.72 15.32
N ALA A 54 18.73 0.46 14.14
CA ALA A 54 19.45 0.48 12.88
C ALA A 54 19.63 1.91 12.28
N PHE A 55 18.68 2.81 12.57
CA PHE A 55 18.58 4.13 11.95
C PHE A 55 18.10 5.20 12.95
N PRO A 56 18.89 5.52 13.98
CA PRO A 56 18.47 6.36 15.10
C PRO A 56 18.15 7.83 14.72
N GLN A 57 18.60 8.29 13.54
CA GLN A 57 18.32 9.63 13.02
C GLN A 57 16.89 9.79 12.50
N TYR A 58 16.18 8.70 12.20
CA TYR A 58 14.83 8.75 11.67
C TYR A 58 13.78 8.50 12.75
N GLY A 59 12.61 9.12 12.55
CA GLY A 59 11.45 8.94 13.39
C GLY A 59 10.59 7.76 12.96
N PHE A 60 9.38 7.69 13.54
CA PHE A 60 8.43 6.60 13.30
C PHE A 60 7.00 7.13 13.17
N PHE A 61 6.31 6.74 12.12
CA PHE A 61 4.93 7.06 11.80
C PHE A 61 4.19 5.75 11.50
N GLY A 62 3.66 5.12 12.54
CA GLY A 62 3.01 3.81 12.45
C GLY A 62 1.49 3.90 12.53
N GLU A 63 0.80 2.92 11.95
CA GLU A 63 -0.66 2.81 11.97
C GLU A 63 -1.24 2.71 13.39
N GLU A 64 -0.59 1.92 14.26
CA GLU A 64 -1.11 1.58 15.59
C GLU A 64 -0.77 2.62 16.67
N GLU A 65 -0.45 3.85 16.29
CA GLU A 65 -0.02 4.90 17.22
C GLU A 65 -0.93 6.11 17.22
N LYS A 66 -1.14 6.64 18.44
CA LYS A 66 -1.84 7.92 18.63
C LYS A 66 -0.93 9.13 18.39
N TYR A 67 0.37 8.98 18.62
CA TYR A 67 1.37 10.04 18.50
C TYR A 67 2.57 9.52 17.73
N HIS A 68 2.97 10.24 16.70
CA HIS A 68 4.08 9.87 15.84
C HIS A 68 5.36 10.57 16.26
N ASP A 69 6.47 9.84 16.36
CA ASP A 69 7.81 10.38 16.66
C ASP A 69 8.45 10.90 15.37
N ILE A 70 8.01 12.09 14.94
CA ILE A 70 8.47 12.70 13.68
C ILE A 70 9.08 14.10 13.86
N GLN A 71 9.01 14.68 15.07
CA GLN A 71 9.55 16.01 15.34
C GLN A 71 11.08 15.96 15.44
N ASP A 72 11.73 16.99 14.92
CA ASP A 72 13.19 17.17 14.96
C ASP A 72 14.01 16.02 14.34
N LYS A 73 13.40 15.24 13.42
CA LYS A 73 14.06 14.14 12.71
C LYS A 73 14.39 14.51 11.26
N GLU A 74 15.45 13.92 10.72
CA GLU A 74 15.83 14.07 9.30
C GLU A 74 14.76 13.52 8.35
N GLY A 75 13.96 12.57 8.82
CA GLY A 75 12.85 11.90 8.16
C GLY A 75 12.25 10.89 9.11
N PHE A 76 11.34 10.06 8.62
CA PHE A 76 10.69 9.03 9.44
C PHE A 76 10.25 7.84 8.59
N PHE A 77 10.12 6.69 9.26
CA PHE A 77 9.53 5.51 8.66
C PHE A 77 8.02 5.58 8.74
N ILE A 78 7.34 5.35 7.61
CA ILE A 78 5.89 5.17 7.52
C ILE A 78 5.67 3.66 7.51
N VAL A 79 4.90 3.15 8.49
CA VAL A 79 4.84 1.71 8.79
C VAL A 79 3.41 1.23 8.94
N ASP A 80 3.08 0.18 8.18
CA ASP A 80 1.95 -0.69 8.45
C ASP A 80 2.48 -2.04 8.96
N PRO A 81 2.14 -2.43 10.19
CA PRO A 81 2.60 -3.71 10.75
C PRO A 81 1.97 -4.93 10.09
N ILE A 82 0.69 -4.83 9.68
CA ILE A 82 -0.05 -5.92 8.99
C ILE A 82 -1.08 -5.31 8.05
N ASP A 83 -0.65 -4.81 6.89
CA ASP A 83 -1.57 -4.40 5.84
C ASP A 83 -2.42 -5.58 5.38
N GLY A 84 -3.73 -5.41 5.39
CA GLY A 84 -4.68 -6.48 5.15
C GLY A 84 -5.05 -7.27 6.41
N THR A 85 -5.26 -6.63 7.56
CA THR A 85 -5.65 -7.25 8.84
C THR A 85 -6.86 -8.17 8.71
N THR A 86 -7.85 -7.82 7.87
CA THR A 86 -9.00 -8.70 7.60
C THR A 86 -8.56 -10.03 6.96
N ASN A 87 -7.63 -9.99 6.00
CA ASN A 87 -7.08 -11.19 5.36
C ASN A 87 -6.29 -12.02 6.39
N PHE A 88 -5.50 -11.36 7.23
CA PHE A 88 -4.77 -12.00 8.32
C PHE A 88 -5.69 -12.76 9.27
N VAL A 89 -6.74 -12.10 9.78
CA VAL A 89 -7.75 -12.69 10.67
C VAL A 89 -8.47 -13.87 10.02
N ARG A 90 -8.71 -13.81 8.72
CA ARG A 90 -9.40 -14.85 7.94
C ARG A 90 -8.48 -15.95 7.42
N GLY A 91 -7.18 -15.87 7.63
CA GLY A 91 -6.21 -16.84 7.16
C GLY A 91 -6.09 -16.92 5.63
N LEU A 92 -6.31 -15.80 4.94
CA LEU A 92 -6.24 -15.75 3.46
C LEU A 92 -4.81 -15.66 2.94
N HIS A 93 -3.82 -15.53 3.83
CA HIS A 93 -2.39 -15.47 3.50
C HIS A 93 -2.02 -14.33 2.52
N HIS A 94 -2.81 -13.26 2.54
CA HIS A 94 -2.66 -12.09 1.68
C HIS A 94 -2.63 -10.83 2.55
N SER A 95 -1.57 -10.70 3.33
CA SER A 95 -1.25 -9.54 4.17
C SER A 95 0.25 -9.34 4.23
N ALA A 96 0.69 -8.12 4.46
CA ALA A 96 2.10 -7.76 4.42
C ALA A 96 2.51 -6.80 5.53
N ILE A 97 3.81 -6.77 5.81
CA ILE A 97 4.47 -5.69 6.55
C ILE A 97 4.94 -4.67 5.52
N SER A 98 4.58 -3.39 5.72
CA SER A 98 4.92 -2.30 4.82
C SER A 98 5.75 -1.25 5.56
N VAL A 99 6.94 -0.89 5.02
CA VAL A 99 7.84 0.12 5.59
C VAL A 99 8.39 1.01 4.49
N GLY A 100 8.09 2.30 4.55
CA GLY A 100 8.62 3.33 3.66
C GLY A 100 9.42 4.38 4.43
N LEU A 101 10.63 4.73 4.01
CA LEU A 101 11.40 5.83 4.58
C LEU A 101 11.06 7.14 3.86
N TYR A 102 10.42 8.05 4.58
CA TYR A 102 10.10 9.40 4.12
C TYR A 102 11.19 10.38 4.53
N VAL A 103 11.75 11.11 3.55
CA VAL A 103 12.73 12.17 3.76
C VAL A 103 12.45 13.32 2.79
N ALA A 104 12.44 14.54 3.29
CA ALA A 104 12.34 15.76 2.46
C ALA A 104 11.21 15.72 1.41
N GLY A 105 10.02 15.28 1.81
CA GLY A 105 8.82 15.30 0.95
C GLY A 105 8.62 14.07 0.07
N ARG A 106 9.45 13.03 0.17
CA ARG A 106 9.38 11.86 -0.72
C ARG A 106 9.81 10.56 -0.03
N ILE A 107 9.44 9.42 -0.61
CA ILE A 107 9.91 8.12 -0.15
C ILE A 107 11.29 7.83 -0.77
N GLU A 108 12.29 7.57 0.07
CA GLU A 108 13.67 7.29 -0.34
C GLU A 108 14.01 5.81 -0.40
N SER A 109 13.39 5.01 0.47
CA SER A 109 13.57 3.56 0.50
C SER A 109 12.29 2.88 0.94
N ALA A 110 12.06 1.67 0.46
CA ALA A 110 10.86 0.90 0.77
C ALA A 110 11.18 -0.59 0.93
N ALA A 111 10.43 -1.25 1.82
CA ALA A 111 10.35 -2.69 1.93
C ALA A 111 8.89 -3.09 2.23
N VAL A 112 8.36 -4.03 1.44
CA VAL A 112 7.07 -4.69 1.69
C VAL A 112 7.32 -6.19 1.70
N TYR A 113 6.84 -6.88 2.73
CA TYR A 113 7.10 -8.30 2.91
C TYR A 113 5.81 -9.09 3.15
N ASN A 114 5.53 -10.04 2.26
CA ASN A 114 4.53 -11.07 2.46
C ASN A 114 5.19 -12.30 3.11
N PRO A 115 4.98 -12.56 4.41
CA PRO A 115 5.66 -13.62 5.11
C PRO A 115 5.21 -15.03 4.69
N TYR A 116 3.99 -15.18 4.18
CA TYR A 116 3.44 -16.50 3.83
C TYR A 116 4.07 -17.12 2.60
N TYR A 117 4.53 -16.28 1.67
CA TYR A 117 5.16 -16.72 0.42
C TYR A 117 6.66 -16.36 0.36
N ASP A 118 7.21 -15.79 1.44
CA ASP A 118 8.58 -15.24 1.51
C ASP A 118 8.86 -14.27 0.34
N GLU A 119 7.91 -13.41 0.05
CA GLU A 119 8.04 -12.40 -1.00
C GLU A 119 8.46 -11.07 -0.39
N LEU A 120 9.73 -10.71 -0.59
CA LEU A 120 10.29 -9.43 -0.17
C LEU A 120 10.43 -8.51 -1.37
N PHE A 121 9.61 -7.46 -1.39
CA PHE A 121 9.72 -6.34 -2.31
C PHE A 121 10.55 -5.23 -1.67
N THR A 122 11.53 -4.72 -2.41
CA THR A 122 12.37 -3.61 -1.96
C THR A 122 12.56 -2.59 -3.08
N ALA A 123 12.67 -1.33 -2.72
CA ALA A 123 13.03 -0.26 -3.65
C ALA A 123 13.88 0.81 -2.96
N GLY A 124 14.75 1.42 -3.73
CA GLY A 124 15.45 2.64 -3.34
C GLY A 124 15.35 3.64 -4.48
N ARG A 125 15.12 4.91 -4.15
CA ARG A 125 14.95 5.95 -5.16
C ARG A 125 16.15 6.04 -6.09
N GLY A 126 15.89 5.92 -7.41
CA GLY A 126 16.91 5.86 -8.46
C GLY A 126 17.74 4.58 -8.48
N ARG A 127 17.35 3.54 -7.71
CA ARG A 127 18.08 2.25 -7.62
C ARG A 127 17.27 1.06 -8.09
N GLY A 128 16.05 1.32 -8.59
CA GLY A 128 15.12 0.30 -9.05
C GLY A 128 14.43 -0.47 -7.91
N SER A 129 13.46 -1.27 -8.26
CA SER A 129 12.74 -2.15 -7.35
C SER A 129 13.04 -3.63 -7.61
N ARG A 130 12.89 -4.46 -6.58
CA ARG A 130 13.22 -5.90 -6.61
C ARG A 130 12.22 -6.74 -5.84
N LEU A 131 11.97 -7.96 -6.33
CA LEU A 131 11.31 -9.04 -5.60
C LEU A 131 12.35 -10.13 -5.32
N ASN A 132 12.65 -10.39 -4.06
CA ASN A 132 13.65 -11.37 -3.64
C ASN A 132 15.00 -11.22 -4.38
N GLY A 133 15.46 -9.97 -4.57
CA GLY A 133 16.68 -9.61 -5.28
C GLY A 133 16.56 -9.56 -6.81
N ARG A 134 15.49 -10.12 -7.40
CA ARG A 134 15.21 -10.02 -8.86
C ARG A 134 14.65 -8.63 -9.18
N THR A 135 15.28 -7.93 -10.11
CA THR A 135 14.81 -6.62 -10.58
C THR A 135 13.42 -6.71 -11.19
N LEU A 136 12.54 -5.80 -10.80
CA LEU A 136 11.21 -5.63 -11.35
C LEU A 136 11.23 -4.62 -12.49
N LYS A 137 10.36 -4.83 -13.46
CA LYS A 137 10.14 -3.90 -14.57
C LYS A 137 8.72 -4.04 -15.06
N MET A 138 7.94 -2.97 -14.92
CA MET A 138 6.60 -2.91 -15.51
C MET A 138 6.69 -2.83 -17.04
N LEU A 139 5.91 -3.67 -17.70
CA LEU A 139 5.82 -3.64 -19.15
C LEU A 139 4.61 -2.80 -19.58
N PRO A 140 4.68 -2.13 -20.73
CA PRO A 140 3.51 -1.45 -21.27
C PRO A 140 2.47 -2.49 -21.74
N VAL A 141 1.27 -2.41 -21.20
CA VAL A 141 0.11 -3.24 -21.53
C VAL A 141 -1.05 -2.29 -21.85
N ALA A 142 -1.80 -2.57 -22.90
CA ALA A 142 -2.98 -1.78 -23.27
C ALA A 142 -4.13 -2.03 -22.27
N MET A 143 -5.07 -1.09 -22.16
CA MET A 143 -6.15 -1.19 -21.17
C MET A 143 -6.99 -2.45 -21.37
N GLU A 144 -7.24 -2.86 -22.62
CA GLU A 144 -8.04 -4.02 -22.99
C GLU A 144 -7.41 -5.36 -22.55
N GLU A 145 -6.11 -5.38 -22.37
CA GLU A 145 -5.34 -6.54 -21.91
C GLU A 145 -4.99 -6.46 -20.42
N SER A 146 -5.39 -5.37 -19.75
CA SER A 146 -4.99 -5.06 -18.38
C SER A 146 -5.85 -5.79 -17.36
N MET A 147 -5.19 -6.37 -16.35
CA MET A 147 -5.83 -6.79 -15.10
C MET A 147 -5.84 -5.61 -14.13
N VAL A 148 -7.02 -5.28 -13.63
CA VAL A 148 -7.22 -4.21 -12.63
C VAL A 148 -7.20 -4.79 -11.23
N LEU A 149 -6.29 -4.28 -10.40
CA LEU A 149 -6.31 -4.46 -8.95
C LEU A 149 -7.03 -3.26 -8.34
N PHE A 150 -7.86 -3.47 -7.33
CA PHE A 150 -8.55 -2.36 -6.68
C PHE A 150 -8.85 -2.60 -5.21
N GLY A 151 -8.93 -1.53 -4.46
CA GLY A 151 -9.47 -1.54 -3.11
C GLY A 151 -10.78 -0.78 -3.00
N SER A 152 -11.41 -0.80 -1.83
CA SER A 152 -12.75 -0.27 -1.66
C SER A 152 -12.90 0.72 -0.51
N ALA A 153 -11.80 1.10 0.16
CA ALA A 153 -11.80 2.07 1.26
C ALA A 153 -13.01 1.87 2.22
N ILE A 154 -13.24 0.63 2.66
CA ILE A 154 -14.47 0.22 3.37
C ILE A 154 -14.75 0.99 4.66
N TYR A 155 -13.74 1.66 5.20
CA TYR A 155 -13.85 2.53 6.37
C TYR A 155 -14.50 3.88 6.03
N TYR A 156 -14.43 4.30 4.77
CA TYR A 156 -14.93 5.56 4.25
C TYR A 156 -16.13 5.31 3.34
N ARG A 157 -17.32 5.10 3.93
CA ARG A 157 -18.55 4.74 3.18
C ARG A 157 -18.92 5.73 2.10
N GLU A 158 -18.59 6.99 2.29
CA GLU A 158 -18.82 8.07 1.34
C GLU A 158 -18.08 7.87 0.03
N THR A 159 -16.98 7.08 0.02
CA THR A 159 -16.18 6.82 -1.18
C THR A 159 -16.66 5.61 -1.98
N ILE A 160 -17.45 4.72 -1.38
CA ILE A 160 -17.93 3.47 -2.02
C ILE A 160 -18.63 3.73 -3.37
N PRO A 161 -19.54 4.72 -3.51
CA PRO A 161 -20.16 4.99 -4.81
C PRO A 161 -19.15 5.30 -5.92
N ALA A 162 -18.08 6.06 -5.62
CA ALA A 162 -17.03 6.35 -6.59
C ALA A 162 -16.26 5.06 -6.97
N THR A 163 -15.91 4.21 -6.00
CA THR A 163 -15.27 2.91 -6.28
C THR A 163 -16.13 2.05 -7.21
N VAL A 164 -17.43 1.92 -6.90
CA VAL A 164 -18.37 1.12 -7.73
C VAL A 164 -18.47 1.71 -9.13
N ARG A 165 -18.54 3.03 -9.25
CA ARG A 165 -18.62 3.73 -10.53
C ARG A 165 -17.35 3.52 -11.36
N MET A 166 -16.17 3.57 -10.75
CA MET A 166 -14.90 3.23 -11.39
C MET A 166 -14.90 1.80 -11.95
N VAL A 167 -15.33 0.82 -11.15
CA VAL A 167 -15.44 -0.58 -11.59
C VAL A 167 -16.39 -0.70 -12.79
N GLN A 168 -17.56 -0.05 -12.75
CA GLN A 168 -18.53 -0.09 -13.85
C GLN A 168 -17.99 0.46 -15.16
N GLU A 169 -17.18 1.52 -15.11
CA GLU A 169 -16.59 2.14 -16.29
C GLU A 169 -15.41 1.34 -16.86
N LEU A 170 -14.59 0.78 -15.99
CA LEU A 170 -13.39 0.05 -16.41
C LEU A 170 -13.67 -1.40 -16.80
N PHE A 171 -14.67 -2.05 -16.22
CA PHE A 171 -14.96 -3.47 -16.44
C PHE A 171 -15.16 -3.85 -17.91
N PRO A 172 -15.90 -3.05 -18.76
CA PRO A 172 -16.10 -3.39 -20.16
C PRO A 172 -14.85 -3.23 -21.05
N VAL A 173 -13.83 -2.53 -20.56
CA VAL A 173 -12.64 -2.12 -21.36
C VAL A 173 -11.33 -2.72 -20.84
N THR A 174 -11.41 -3.67 -19.91
CA THR A 174 -10.25 -4.34 -19.32
C THR A 174 -10.42 -5.86 -19.34
N LEU A 175 -9.34 -6.59 -19.09
CA LEU A 175 -9.34 -8.05 -19.12
C LEU A 175 -10.09 -8.65 -17.93
N ASP A 176 -9.77 -8.22 -16.69
CA ASP A 176 -10.34 -8.79 -15.46
C ASP A 176 -10.04 -7.90 -14.24
N PHE A 177 -10.69 -8.21 -13.11
CA PHE A 177 -10.59 -7.48 -11.85
C PHE A 177 -10.21 -8.38 -10.69
N ARG A 178 -9.38 -7.86 -9.79
CA ARG A 178 -9.07 -8.49 -8.51
C ARG A 178 -9.14 -7.47 -7.37
N ARG A 179 -9.70 -7.89 -6.25
CA ARG A 179 -9.66 -7.16 -4.98
C ARG A 179 -8.85 -7.97 -3.98
N GLY A 180 -7.57 -7.61 -3.82
CA GLY A 180 -6.64 -8.29 -2.91
C GLY A 180 -6.99 -8.07 -1.44
N GLY A 181 -7.24 -6.83 -1.06
CA GLY A 181 -7.53 -6.42 0.32
C GLY A 181 -6.29 -6.17 1.17
N SER A 182 -5.16 -5.97 0.51
CA SER A 182 -3.89 -5.46 1.01
C SER A 182 -3.36 -4.50 -0.04
N ALA A 183 -3.44 -3.20 0.20
CA ALA A 183 -3.05 -2.19 -0.79
C ALA A 183 -1.53 -2.22 -1.05
N ALA A 184 -0.74 -2.47 -0.01
CA ALA A 184 0.70 -2.63 -0.15
C ALA A 184 1.07 -3.80 -1.07
N LEU A 185 0.39 -4.96 -0.94
CA LEU A 185 0.61 -6.11 -1.84
C LEU A 185 0.07 -5.86 -3.25
N ASP A 186 -1.11 -5.24 -3.38
CA ASP A 186 -1.69 -4.94 -4.69
C ASP A 186 -0.73 -4.04 -5.49
N LEU A 187 -0.12 -3.01 -4.89
CA LEU A 187 0.91 -2.17 -5.50
C LEU A 187 2.20 -2.97 -5.81
N CYS A 188 2.61 -3.85 -4.92
CA CYS A 188 3.79 -4.71 -5.15
C CYS A 188 3.58 -5.69 -6.31
N TYR A 189 2.41 -6.33 -6.38
CA TYR A 189 2.07 -7.22 -7.48
C TYR A 189 1.89 -6.47 -8.80
N LEU A 190 1.35 -5.25 -8.77
CA LEU A 190 1.36 -4.37 -9.94
C LEU A 190 2.78 -4.18 -10.48
N ALA A 191 3.75 -3.85 -9.63
CA ALA A 191 5.15 -3.68 -10.01
C ALA A 191 5.79 -4.97 -10.54
N ALA A 192 5.31 -6.14 -10.09
CA ALA A 192 5.80 -7.45 -10.49
C ALA A 192 5.11 -8.05 -11.73
N GLY A 193 4.09 -7.37 -12.29
CA GLY A 193 3.32 -7.84 -13.45
C GLY A 193 2.18 -8.79 -13.09
N GLY A 194 1.76 -8.84 -11.82
CA GLY A 194 0.55 -9.54 -11.37
C GLY A 194 -0.73 -8.74 -11.56
N GLY A 195 -0.63 -7.51 -12.01
CA GLY A 195 -1.69 -6.59 -12.43
C GLY A 195 -1.09 -5.47 -13.25
N ASP A 196 -1.92 -4.63 -13.86
CA ASP A 196 -1.49 -3.59 -14.80
C ASP A 196 -2.00 -2.21 -14.41
N VAL A 197 -3.11 -2.17 -13.67
CA VAL A 197 -3.76 -0.97 -13.16
C VAL A 197 -4.14 -1.21 -11.70
N PHE A 198 -3.96 -0.20 -10.85
CA PHE A 198 -4.47 -0.19 -9.48
C PHE A 198 -5.20 1.12 -9.19
N PHE A 199 -6.30 1.06 -8.46
CA PHE A 199 -6.92 2.23 -7.89
C PHE A 199 -7.60 1.95 -6.53
N GLU A 200 -7.57 2.97 -5.66
CA GLU A 200 -8.36 3.02 -4.45
C GLU A 200 -8.75 4.46 -4.12
N THR A 201 -9.97 4.66 -3.63
CA THR A 201 -10.57 6.00 -3.45
C THR A 201 -10.13 6.71 -2.18
N CYS A 202 -9.56 5.99 -1.23
CA CYS A 202 -8.92 6.54 -0.03
C CYS A 202 -8.06 5.47 0.64
N LEU A 203 -6.81 5.76 0.87
CA LEU A 203 -5.85 4.97 1.62
C LEU A 203 -5.16 5.83 2.68
N GLN A 204 -4.69 5.21 3.74
CA GLN A 204 -3.81 5.84 4.71
C GLN A 204 -2.36 5.86 4.20
N PRO A 205 -1.50 6.75 4.70
CA PRO A 205 -0.10 6.83 4.25
C PRO A 205 0.66 5.51 4.32
N TRP A 206 0.44 4.71 5.35
CA TRP A 206 1.13 3.44 5.55
C TRP A 206 0.71 2.35 4.57
N ASP A 207 -0.51 2.42 4.01
CA ASP A 207 -1.02 1.47 3.02
C ASP A 207 -0.28 1.60 1.67
N TYR A 208 0.14 2.82 1.29
CA TYR A 208 0.63 3.07 -0.07
C TYR A 208 2.06 3.65 -0.17
N ALA A 209 2.62 4.22 0.91
CA ALA A 209 3.90 4.92 0.82
C ALA A 209 5.02 4.02 0.28
N ALA A 210 5.20 2.83 0.84
CA ALA A 210 6.21 1.89 0.37
C ALA A 210 5.92 1.36 -1.04
N GLY A 211 4.67 0.93 -1.27
CA GLY A 211 4.22 0.42 -2.56
C GLY A 211 4.37 1.43 -3.70
N SER A 212 4.12 2.72 -3.44
CA SER A 212 4.27 3.78 -4.44
C SER A 212 5.71 3.90 -4.97
N LEU A 213 6.72 3.80 -4.09
CA LEU A 213 8.11 3.79 -4.53
C LEU A 213 8.44 2.51 -5.31
N ILE A 214 7.95 1.35 -4.87
CA ILE A 214 8.18 0.06 -5.56
C ILE A 214 7.64 0.11 -7.00
N VAL A 215 6.43 0.63 -7.20
CA VAL A 215 5.83 0.82 -8.53
C VAL A 215 6.64 1.82 -9.36
N THR A 216 6.97 2.99 -8.79
CA THR A 216 7.71 4.03 -9.51
C THR A 216 9.09 3.53 -9.97
N GLU A 217 9.81 2.81 -9.12
CA GLU A 217 11.14 2.26 -9.41
C GLU A 217 11.09 1.04 -10.34
N ALA A 218 9.91 0.43 -10.54
CA ALA A 218 9.67 -0.56 -11.60
C ALA A 218 9.34 0.09 -12.96
N GLY A 219 9.21 1.42 -13.02
CA GLY A 219 8.86 2.17 -14.24
C GLY A 219 7.36 2.44 -14.40
N GLY A 220 6.56 2.23 -13.37
CA GLY A 220 5.15 2.62 -13.31
C GLY A 220 4.96 4.09 -12.93
N VAL A 221 3.72 4.54 -13.00
CA VAL A 221 3.28 5.88 -12.59
C VAL A 221 2.30 5.74 -11.44
N VAL A 222 2.46 6.56 -10.41
CA VAL A 222 1.55 6.60 -9.24
C VAL A 222 1.19 8.04 -8.93
N THR A 223 -0.12 8.31 -8.81
CA THR A 223 -0.69 9.62 -8.44
C THR A 223 -1.92 9.45 -7.58
N ALA A 224 -2.50 10.53 -7.10
CA ALA A 224 -3.89 10.53 -6.66
C ALA A 224 -4.84 10.33 -7.87
N LEU A 225 -6.11 9.98 -7.63
CA LEU A 225 -7.11 9.76 -8.68
C LEU A 225 -7.48 11.05 -9.46
N ASP A 226 -7.18 12.23 -8.92
CA ASP A 226 -7.31 13.50 -9.64
C ASP A 226 -6.08 13.83 -10.51
N GLY A 227 -5.05 12.98 -10.47
CA GLY A 227 -3.79 13.14 -11.21
C GLY A 227 -2.76 14.03 -10.51
N THR A 228 -3.01 14.46 -9.28
CA THR A 228 -2.02 15.20 -8.47
C THR A 228 -1.03 14.24 -7.78
N ASP A 229 0.06 14.77 -7.26
CA ASP A 229 1.02 13.98 -6.48
C ASP A 229 0.38 13.42 -5.21
N LEU A 230 0.88 12.27 -4.74
CA LEU A 230 0.43 11.65 -3.50
C LEU A 230 0.76 12.51 -2.26
N ARG A 231 -0.18 12.57 -1.33
CA ARG A 231 -0.01 13.24 -0.03
C ARG A 231 0.54 12.25 1.01
N LEU A 232 1.84 12.01 1.00
CA LEU A 232 2.52 10.92 1.72
C LEU A 232 2.37 10.92 3.26
N THR A 233 1.73 11.92 3.85
CA THR A 233 1.50 12.04 5.30
C THR A 233 0.02 12.19 5.67
N GLU A 234 -0.86 12.11 4.69
CA GLU A 234 -2.32 12.28 4.85
C GLU A 234 -3.07 11.20 4.06
N PRO A 235 -4.32 10.90 4.42
CA PRO A 235 -5.16 10.03 3.59
C PRO A 235 -5.28 10.56 2.17
N CYS A 236 -5.15 9.67 1.20
CA CYS A 236 -5.15 10.02 -0.22
C CYS A 236 -5.77 8.91 -1.06
N SER A 237 -6.45 9.27 -2.13
CA SER A 237 -6.75 8.31 -3.19
C SER A 237 -5.48 7.93 -3.95
N VAL A 238 -5.44 6.72 -4.48
CA VAL A 238 -4.27 6.23 -5.21
C VAL A 238 -4.69 5.66 -6.56
N ALA A 239 -3.98 6.05 -7.60
CA ALA A 239 -4.05 5.51 -8.95
C ALA A 239 -2.65 5.09 -9.38
N ALA A 240 -2.48 3.86 -9.86
CA ALA A 240 -1.19 3.39 -10.35
C ALA A 240 -1.37 2.54 -11.63
N GLY A 241 -0.34 2.55 -12.49
CA GLY A 241 -0.33 1.78 -13.71
C GLY A 241 0.93 1.99 -14.51
N ASN A 242 1.03 1.31 -15.65
CA ASN A 242 2.10 1.58 -16.60
C ASN A 242 1.85 2.95 -17.30
N PRO A 243 2.86 3.53 -17.98
CA PRO A 243 2.73 4.85 -18.61
C PRO A 243 1.65 4.94 -19.71
N ILE A 244 1.12 3.81 -20.22
CA ILE A 244 0.07 3.78 -21.26
C ILE A 244 -1.32 3.84 -20.62
N ASN A 245 -1.59 3.01 -19.62
CA ASN A 245 -2.93 2.89 -19.03
C ASN A 245 -3.20 3.85 -17.88
N HIS A 246 -2.16 4.34 -17.17
CA HIS A 246 -2.36 5.31 -16.10
C HIS A 246 -3.09 6.60 -16.56
N PRO A 247 -2.74 7.26 -17.68
CA PRO A 247 -3.49 8.41 -18.17
C PRO A 247 -4.98 8.10 -18.41
N GLN A 248 -5.29 6.93 -18.96
CA GLN A 248 -6.68 6.51 -19.24
C GLN A 248 -7.46 6.28 -17.92
N LEU A 249 -6.80 5.71 -16.91
CA LEU A 249 -7.36 5.58 -15.56
C LEU A 249 -7.70 6.95 -14.98
N ILE A 250 -6.78 7.92 -15.07
CA ILE A 250 -6.98 9.29 -14.57
C ILE A 250 -8.09 10.01 -15.33
N ASP A 251 -8.17 9.88 -16.63
CA ASP A 251 -9.24 10.49 -17.44
C ASP A 251 -10.60 9.91 -17.05
N THR A 252 -10.69 8.59 -16.81
CA THR A 252 -11.91 7.94 -16.33
C THR A 252 -12.29 8.45 -14.94
N ALA A 253 -11.34 8.52 -14.01
CA ALA A 253 -11.58 9.04 -12.67
C ALA A 253 -12.07 10.50 -12.70
N LYS A 254 -11.40 11.38 -13.43
CA LYS A 254 -11.79 12.80 -13.57
C LYS A 254 -13.19 12.95 -14.13
N ARG A 255 -13.57 12.15 -15.11
CA ARG A 255 -14.93 12.19 -15.69
C ARG A 255 -15.98 11.79 -14.65
N ILE A 256 -15.75 10.73 -13.90
CA ILE A 256 -16.65 10.28 -12.83
C ILE A 256 -16.78 11.35 -11.74
N LEU A 257 -15.67 11.96 -11.32
CA LEU A 257 -15.67 12.95 -10.24
C LEU A 257 -16.34 14.28 -10.62
N GLN A 258 -16.58 14.53 -11.91
CA GLN A 258 -17.40 15.66 -12.37
C GLN A 258 -18.92 15.40 -12.26
N GLU A 259 -19.35 14.15 -12.11
CA GLU A 259 -20.75 13.80 -11.91
C GLU A 259 -21.26 14.44 -10.59
N PRO A 260 -22.45 15.04 -10.56
CA PRO A 260 -22.91 15.83 -9.39
C PRO A 260 -22.96 15.04 -8.07
N ASP A 261 -23.31 13.76 -8.14
CA ASP A 261 -23.42 12.84 -7.01
C ASP A 261 -22.08 12.18 -6.61
N MET A 262 -21.01 12.42 -7.37
CA MET A 262 -19.65 11.91 -7.10
C MET A 262 -18.71 12.95 -6.49
N LYS A 263 -19.11 14.22 -6.45
CA LYS A 263 -18.27 15.30 -5.87
C LYS A 263 -17.94 15.03 -4.40
N GLY A 264 -16.65 15.11 -4.07
CA GLY A 264 -16.15 14.87 -2.69
C GLY A 264 -16.14 13.42 -2.23
N ARG A 265 -16.32 12.46 -3.14
CA ARG A 265 -16.34 11.03 -2.84
C ARG A 265 -14.99 10.33 -2.95
N ILE A 266 -13.91 11.08 -3.14
CA ILE A 266 -12.53 10.63 -3.00
C ILE A 266 -11.77 11.58 -2.07
N LYS A 267 -10.71 11.10 -1.47
CA LYS A 267 -9.85 11.87 -0.54
C LYS A 267 -8.45 12.01 -1.09
#